data_878346c6080a99f5580e1227c3aeaa98
#
_entry.id   878346c6080a99f5580e1227c3aeaa98
#
_cell.length_a   1.000
_cell.length_b   1.000
_cell.length_c   1.000
_cell.angle_alpha   90.00
_cell.angle_beta   90.00
_cell.angle_gamma   90.00
#
_symmetry.space_group_name_H-M   'P 1'
#
loop_
_entity.id
_entity.type
_entity.pdbx_description
1 polymer ?
#
loop_
_entity_poly.entity_id
_entity_poly.type
_entity_poly.pdbx_seq_one_letter_code
_entity_poly.pdbx_strand_id
1 'polypeptide(L)'
;AAYVQDLMFSASNFLYSLLPAVIFLVACVLAFASGTSWGTFGILIPVVTAVFPTDSPLLIIGISACCAGAVCGDHCSPISDTTIMASAGAQCNHLNHVSTQLPYAVTVASVSFVGFIVAGFVQNVYVTLAVSTVLMLAVLFCIRSIEAKKA
;
A
#
# COMPACT_ATOMS: atom_id res chain seq x y z
N ALA A 1 -21.25 6.60 -4.75
CA ALA A 1 -20.64 7.45 -3.71
C ALA A 1 -21.61 7.62 -2.52
N ALA A 2 -22.85 8.15 -2.71
CA ALA A 2 -23.81 8.37 -1.61
C ALA A 2 -24.13 7.10 -0.82
N TYR A 3 -24.38 5.97 -1.48
CA TYR A 3 -24.68 4.70 -0.83
C TYR A 3 -23.51 4.20 0.06
N VAL A 4 -22.28 4.38 -0.39
CA VAL A 4 -21.08 4.01 0.40
C VAL A 4 -20.90 4.94 1.60
N GLN A 5 -21.21 6.22 1.44
CA GLN A 5 -21.21 7.18 2.54
C GLN A 5 -22.24 6.82 3.63
N ASP A 6 -23.48 6.54 3.25
CA ASP A 6 -24.54 6.15 4.20
C ASP A 6 -24.19 4.85 4.93
N LEU A 7 -23.63 3.88 4.22
CA LEU A 7 -23.17 2.63 4.81
C LEU A 7 -22.03 2.87 5.83
N MET A 8 -21.13 3.80 5.53
CA MET A 8 -20.01 4.14 6.38
C MET A 8 -20.41 4.96 7.61
N PHE A 9 -21.38 5.86 7.49
CA PHE A 9 -21.94 6.57 8.65
C PHE A 9 -22.66 5.63 9.62
N SER A 10 -23.23 4.55 9.14
CA SER A 10 -23.84 3.51 9.98
C SER A 10 -22.81 2.50 10.54
N ALA A 11 -21.61 2.44 9.97
CA ALA A 11 -20.54 1.61 10.49
C ALA A 11 -19.91 2.21 11.76
N SER A 12 -19.45 1.36 12.67
CA SER A 12 -18.75 1.83 13.86
C SER A 12 -17.50 2.66 13.50
N ASN A 13 -17.14 3.63 14.32
CA ASN A 13 -15.92 4.44 14.15
C ASN A 13 -14.66 3.58 13.90
N PHE A 14 -14.67 2.35 14.41
CA PHE A 14 -13.61 1.38 14.19
C PHE A 14 -13.44 1.01 12.71
N LEU A 15 -14.53 0.69 12.00
CA LEU A 15 -14.48 0.35 10.58
C LEU A 15 -14.05 1.55 9.73
N TYR A 16 -14.49 2.74 10.11
CA TYR A 16 -14.10 3.97 9.41
C TYR A 16 -12.59 4.26 9.52
N SER A 17 -11.99 3.99 10.68
CA SER A 17 -10.54 4.11 10.89
C SER A 17 -9.73 3.04 10.17
N LEU A 18 -10.31 1.89 9.83
CA LEU A 18 -9.65 0.84 9.03
C LEU A 18 -9.66 1.11 7.52
N LEU A 19 -10.52 2.01 7.04
CA LEU A 19 -10.67 2.28 5.61
C LEU A 19 -9.35 2.59 4.89
N PRO A 20 -8.42 3.40 5.42
CA PRO A 20 -7.15 3.66 4.73
C PRO A 20 -6.36 2.38 4.45
N ALA A 21 -6.33 1.44 5.40
CA ALA A 21 -5.66 0.16 5.19
C ALA A 21 -6.36 -0.70 4.12
N VAL A 22 -7.69 -0.70 4.10
CA VAL A 22 -8.48 -1.38 3.05
C VAL A 22 -8.23 -0.74 1.68
N ILE A 23 -8.22 0.59 1.60
CA ILE A 23 -7.90 1.34 0.37
C ILE A 23 -6.52 0.97 -0.14
N PHE A 24 -5.52 0.88 0.75
CA PHE A 24 -4.17 0.45 0.40
C PHE A 24 -4.17 -0.93 -0.26
N LEU A 25 -4.84 -1.93 0.33
CA LEU A 25 -4.93 -3.28 -0.23
C LEU A 25 -5.65 -3.31 -1.58
N VAL A 26 -6.78 -2.63 -1.68
CA VAL A 26 -7.54 -2.54 -2.93
C VAL A 26 -6.69 -1.91 -4.03
N ALA A 27 -5.98 -0.82 -3.71
CA ALA A 27 -5.08 -0.16 -4.65
C ALA A 27 -3.92 -1.07 -5.07
N CYS A 28 -3.32 -1.84 -4.14
CA CYS A 28 -2.29 -2.83 -4.47
C CYS A 28 -2.80 -3.88 -5.46
N VAL A 29 -3.96 -4.46 -5.20
CA VAL A 29 -4.54 -5.52 -6.06
C VAL A 29 -4.89 -4.99 -7.43
N LEU A 30 -5.55 -3.83 -7.51
CA LEU A 30 -5.93 -3.22 -8.77
C LEU A 30 -4.72 -2.83 -9.61
N ALA A 31 -3.71 -2.19 -9.01
CA ALA A 31 -2.50 -1.79 -9.70
C ALA A 31 -1.66 -3.01 -10.14
N PHE A 32 -1.59 -4.06 -9.33
CA PHE A 32 -0.95 -5.31 -9.69
C PHE A 32 -1.63 -5.96 -10.91
N ALA A 33 -2.97 -6.00 -10.91
CA ALA A 33 -3.75 -6.61 -11.98
C ALA A 33 -3.76 -5.79 -13.27
N SER A 34 -3.70 -4.45 -13.18
CA SER A 34 -3.71 -3.55 -14.34
C SER A 34 -2.31 -3.23 -14.87
N GLY A 35 -1.27 -3.38 -14.04
CA GLY A 35 0.10 -3.00 -14.36
C GLY A 35 0.31 -1.49 -14.50
N THR A 36 -0.56 -0.67 -13.85
CA THR A 36 -0.45 0.79 -13.92
C THR A 36 -0.90 1.46 -12.62
N SER A 37 -0.02 2.24 -12.02
CA SER A 37 -0.37 3.10 -10.89
C SER A 37 -1.26 4.29 -11.31
N TRP A 38 -1.00 4.88 -12.47
CA TRP A 38 -1.77 6.03 -12.97
C TRP A 38 -3.23 5.70 -13.24
N GLY A 39 -3.51 4.57 -13.87
CA GLY A 39 -4.87 4.09 -14.08
C GLY A 39 -5.60 3.84 -12.76
N THR A 40 -4.90 3.26 -11.79
CA THR A 40 -5.43 3.01 -10.45
C THR A 40 -5.74 4.32 -9.71
N PHE A 41 -4.86 5.33 -9.77
CA PHE A 41 -5.13 6.66 -9.21
C PHE A 41 -6.38 7.29 -9.81
N GLY A 42 -6.50 7.24 -11.13
CA GLY A 42 -7.64 7.84 -11.85
C GLY A 42 -8.98 7.28 -11.38
N ILE A 43 -9.03 6.02 -10.99
CA ILE A 43 -10.25 5.35 -10.52
C ILE A 43 -10.47 5.55 -9.03
N LEU A 44 -9.45 5.36 -8.21
CA LEU A 44 -9.60 5.29 -6.75
C LEU A 44 -9.61 6.65 -6.06
N ILE A 45 -8.84 7.65 -6.52
CA ILE A 45 -8.81 8.96 -5.86
C ILE A 45 -10.19 9.62 -5.82
N PRO A 46 -10.99 9.65 -6.91
CA PRO A 46 -12.36 10.14 -6.85
C PRO A 46 -13.25 9.39 -5.85
N VAL A 47 -13.04 8.07 -5.68
CA VAL A 47 -13.79 7.28 -4.71
C VAL A 47 -13.38 7.67 -3.29
N VAL A 48 -12.07 7.77 -3.02
CA VAL A 48 -11.53 8.17 -1.70
C VAL A 48 -12.03 9.55 -1.30
N THR A 49 -12.01 10.53 -2.21
CA THR A 49 -12.49 11.90 -1.95
C THR A 49 -14.01 11.97 -1.75
N ALA A 50 -14.76 11.02 -2.30
CA ALA A 50 -16.20 10.93 -2.09
C ALA A 50 -16.57 10.24 -0.77
N VAL A 51 -15.71 9.38 -0.23
CA VAL A 51 -15.92 8.64 1.01
C VAL A 51 -15.57 9.48 2.24
N PHE A 52 -14.44 10.19 2.20
CA PHE A 52 -13.99 10.98 3.34
C PHE A 52 -14.42 12.44 3.22
N PRO A 53 -14.97 13.05 4.31
CA PRO A 53 -15.23 14.49 4.37
C PRO A 53 -13.93 15.29 4.17
N THR A 54 -14.05 16.44 3.53
CA THR A 54 -12.91 17.34 3.23
C THR A 54 -12.16 17.83 4.47
N ASP A 55 -12.85 17.93 5.60
CA ASP A 55 -12.30 18.40 6.86
C ASP A 55 -11.69 17.27 7.71
N SER A 56 -11.78 16.02 7.24
CA SER A 56 -11.28 14.87 7.98
C SER A 56 -9.79 14.61 7.71
N PRO A 57 -8.95 14.42 8.74
CA PRO A 57 -7.58 13.97 8.57
C PRO A 57 -7.47 12.65 7.81
N LEU A 58 -8.51 11.81 7.87
CA LEU A 58 -8.58 10.53 7.18
C LEU A 58 -8.61 10.67 5.65
N LEU A 59 -9.03 11.82 5.11
CA LEU A 59 -8.97 12.08 3.67
C LEU A 59 -7.51 12.03 3.16
N ILE A 60 -6.62 12.74 3.82
CA ILE A 60 -5.19 12.77 3.43
C ILE A 60 -4.57 11.39 3.61
N ILE A 61 -4.89 10.69 4.70
CA ILE A 61 -4.41 9.33 4.96
C ILE A 61 -4.95 8.36 3.90
N GLY A 62 -6.22 8.48 3.51
CA GLY A 62 -6.84 7.65 2.48
C GLY A 62 -6.23 7.88 1.09
N ILE A 63 -5.97 9.14 0.71
CA ILE A 63 -5.26 9.47 -0.55
C ILE A 63 -3.83 8.90 -0.51
N SER A 64 -3.12 9.06 0.61
CA SER A 64 -1.78 8.50 0.78
C SER A 64 -1.77 6.98 0.68
N ALA A 65 -2.76 6.31 1.27
CA ALA A 65 -2.94 4.86 1.18
C ALA A 65 -3.22 4.39 -0.26
N CYS A 66 -4.07 5.12 -0.99
CA CYS A 66 -4.35 4.88 -2.40
C CYS A 66 -3.07 4.99 -3.23
N CYS A 67 -2.31 6.08 -3.06
CA CYS A 67 -1.07 6.31 -3.80
C CYS A 67 -0.01 5.23 -3.48
N ALA A 68 0.20 4.94 -2.21
CA ALA A 68 1.17 3.94 -1.77
C ALA A 68 0.81 2.53 -2.26
N GLY A 69 -0.47 2.16 -2.16
CA GLY A 69 -0.95 0.86 -2.63
C GLY A 69 -0.82 0.72 -4.14
N ALA A 70 -1.22 1.74 -4.90
CA ALA A 70 -1.13 1.71 -6.34
C ALA A 70 0.32 1.60 -6.84
N VAL A 71 1.24 2.36 -6.24
CA VAL A 71 2.68 2.25 -6.58
C VAL A 71 3.24 0.88 -6.21
N CYS A 72 2.86 0.36 -5.04
CA CYS A 72 3.31 -0.96 -4.60
C CYS A 72 2.83 -2.07 -5.55
N GLY A 73 1.55 -2.07 -5.93
CA GLY A 73 0.98 -3.06 -6.84
C GLY A 73 1.59 -2.99 -8.24
N ASP A 74 1.74 -1.78 -8.78
CA ASP A 74 2.37 -1.53 -10.07
C ASP A 74 3.82 -2.04 -10.08
N HIS A 75 4.59 -1.68 -9.06
CA HIS A 75 5.99 -2.08 -8.91
C HIS A 75 6.20 -3.61 -8.86
N CYS A 76 5.23 -4.35 -8.32
CA CYS A 76 5.27 -5.82 -8.22
C CYS A 76 4.72 -6.51 -9.46
N SER A 77 3.99 -5.81 -10.31
CA SER A 77 3.28 -6.40 -11.43
C SER A 77 4.22 -6.85 -12.54
N PRO A 78 4.06 -8.11 -13.03
CA PRO A 78 4.86 -8.59 -14.16
C PRO A 78 4.47 -7.94 -15.50
N ILE A 79 3.32 -7.29 -15.56
CA ILE A 79 2.82 -6.61 -16.78
C ILE A 79 3.03 -5.09 -16.73
N SER A 80 3.62 -4.58 -15.64
CA SER A 80 3.92 -3.16 -15.49
C SER A 80 5.04 -2.73 -16.45
N ASP A 81 4.83 -1.59 -17.10
CA ASP A 81 5.84 -0.96 -17.95
C ASP A 81 7.10 -0.60 -17.15
N THR A 82 6.99 -0.18 -15.90
CA THR A 82 8.13 0.11 -15.02
C THR A 82 8.98 -1.12 -14.75
N THR A 83 8.37 -2.27 -14.48
CA THR A 83 9.05 -3.54 -14.22
C THR A 83 9.69 -4.10 -15.51
N ILE A 84 8.99 -3.98 -16.65
CA ILE A 84 9.51 -4.38 -17.97
C ILE A 84 10.72 -3.52 -18.33
N MET A 85 10.62 -2.21 -18.19
CA MET A 85 11.73 -1.29 -18.51
C MET A 85 12.93 -1.49 -17.58
N ALA A 86 12.70 -1.73 -16.28
CA ALA A 86 13.76 -1.99 -15.31
C ALA A 86 14.55 -3.27 -15.68
N SER A 87 13.85 -4.36 -15.98
CA SER A 87 14.47 -5.62 -16.39
C SER A 87 15.22 -5.52 -17.71
N ALA A 88 14.65 -4.79 -18.68
CA ALA A 88 15.29 -4.53 -19.98
C ALA A 88 16.54 -3.65 -19.83
N GLY A 89 16.46 -2.59 -19.01
CA GLY A 89 17.61 -1.71 -18.74
C GLY A 89 18.74 -2.43 -18.00
N ALA A 90 18.41 -3.35 -17.09
CA ALA A 90 19.38 -4.19 -16.40
C ALA A 90 19.86 -5.39 -17.22
N GLN A 91 19.34 -5.59 -18.44
CA GLN A 91 19.63 -6.73 -19.31
C GLN A 91 19.46 -8.11 -18.61
N CYS A 92 18.49 -8.21 -17.73
CA CYS A 92 18.18 -9.44 -17.01
C CYS A 92 16.86 -10.08 -17.47
N ASN A 93 16.68 -11.36 -17.14
CA ASN A 93 15.43 -12.05 -17.48
C ASN A 93 14.27 -11.43 -16.68
N HIS A 94 13.23 -11.00 -17.37
CA HIS A 94 12.07 -10.30 -16.77
C HIS A 94 11.38 -11.12 -15.69
N LEU A 95 11.12 -12.41 -15.93
CA LEU A 95 10.47 -13.28 -14.94
C LEU A 95 11.34 -13.49 -13.70
N ASN A 96 12.65 -13.60 -13.88
CA ASN A 96 13.61 -13.65 -12.77
C ASN A 96 13.58 -12.36 -11.95
N HIS A 97 13.57 -11.21 -12.62
CA HIS A 97 13.47 -9.91 -11.95
C HIS A 97 12.21 -9.85 -11.08
N VAL A 98 11.05 -10.18 -11.65
CA VAL A 98 9.77 -10.19 -10.92
C VAL A 98 9.80 -11.16 -9.73
N SER A 99 10.25 -12.39 -9.94
CA SER A 99 10.24 -13.43 -8.89
C SER A 99 11.18 -13.11 -7.72
N THR A 100 12.31 -12.47 -7.99
CA THR A 100 13.28 -12.06 -6.95
C THR A 100 12.86 -10.78 -6.23
N GLN A 101 12.12 -9.89 -6.87
CA GLN A 101 11.61 -8.65 -6.30
C GLN A 101 10.40 -8.87 -5.39
N LEU A 102 9.52 -9.81 -5.75
CA LEU A 102 8.23 -10.02 -5.12
C LEU A 102 8.31 -10.25 -3.59
N PRO A 103 9.22 -11.08 -3.03
CA PRO A 103 9.33 -11.27 -1.59
C PRO A 103 9.65 -9.97 -0.82
N TYR A 104 10.50 -9.11 -1.37
CA TYR A 104 10.82 -7.81 -0.77
C TYR A 104 9.61 -6.88 -0.79
N ALA A 105 8.94 -6.81 -1.92
CA ALA A 105 7.77 -5.97 -2.09
C ALA A 105 6.62 -6.41 -1.17
N VAL A 106 6.35 -7.71 -1.02
CA VAL A 106 5.33 -8.24 -0.10
C VAL A 106 5.71 -7.94 1.35
N THR A 107 6.99 -8.02 1.71
CA THR A 107 7.46 -7.66 3.06
C THR A 107 7.17 -6.18 3.36
N VAL A 108 7.53 -5.27 2.44
CA VAL A 108 7.28 -3.84 2.58
C VAL A 108 5.79 -3.54 2.59
N ALA A 109 5.00 -4.17 1.71
CA ALA A 109 3.55 -4.02 1.66
C ALA A 109 2.88 -4.43 2.98
N SER A 110 3.33 -5.53 3.59
CA SER A 110 2.80 -6.00 4.88
C SER A 110 3.06 -5.00 6.01
N VAL A 111 4.27 -4.44 6.08
CA VAL A 111 4.62 -3.39 7.05
C VAL A 111 3.83 -2.12 6.78
N SER A 112 3.68 -1.72 5.52
CA SER A 112 2.91 -0.53 5.13
C SER A 112 1.43 -0.70 5.48
N PHE A 113 0.86 -1.88 5.28
CA PHE A 113 -0.52 -2.17 5.66
C PHE A 113 -0.75 -1.95 7.16
N VAL A 114 0.14 -2.48 8.01
CA VAL A 114 0.09 -2.23 9.46
C VAL A 114 0.26 -0.74 9.76
N GLY A 115 1.16 -0.05 9.04
CA GLY A 115 1.34 1.40 9.15
C GLY A 115 0.06 2.18 8.85
N PHE A 116 -0.71 1.79 7.82
CA PHE A 116 -1.99 2.43 7.50
C PHE A 116 -3.09 2.11 8.50
N ILE A 117 -3.07 0.93 9.14
CA ILE A 117 -3.94 0.67 10.29
C ILE A 117 -3.63 1.66 11.41
N VAL A 118 -2.36 1.78 11.80
CA VAL A 118 -1.95 2.73 12.86
C VAL A 118 -2.31 4.17 12.48
N ALA A 119 -2.08 4.57 11.20
CA ALA A 119 -2.42 5.90 10.71
C ALA A 119 -3.91 6.22 10.85
N GLY A 120 -4.78 5.26 10.56
CA GLY A 120 -6.23 5.43 10.66
C GLY A 120 -6.70 5.66 12.10
N PHE A 121 -6.06 5.04 13.09
CA PHE A 121 -6.42 5.21 14.51
C PHE A 121 -5.75 6.40 15.18
N VAL A 122 -4.46 6.60 14.93
CA VAL A 122 -3.66 7.61 15.64
C VAL A 122 -3.74 8.98 14.97
N GLN A 123 -3.93 9.03 13.65
CA GLN A 123 -4.05 10.24 12.83
C GLN A 123 -2.91 11.27 13.07
N ASN A 124 -1.73 10.78 13.44
CA ASN A 124 -0.54 11.59 13.67
C ASN A 124 0.62 11.09 12.81
N VAL A 125 1.09 11.96 11.92
CA VAL A 125 2.13 11.63 10.92
C VAL A 125 3.43 11.18 11.60
N TYR A 126 3.86 11.88 12.64
CA TYR A 126 5.15 11.58 13.30
C TYR A 126 5.12 10.22 14.00
N VAL A 127 4.03 9.92 14.70
CA VAL A 127 3.85 8.63 15.38
C VAL A 127 3.77 7.49 14.36
N THR A 128 2.98 7.66 13.31
CA THR A 128 2.84 6.66 12.25
C THR A 128 4.17 6.37 11.55
N LEU A 129 4.93 7.43 11.22
CA LEU A 129 6.22 7.29 10.57
C LEU A 129 7.23 6.58 11.50
N ALA A 130 7.29 6.96 12.77
CA ALA A 130 8.17 6.32 13.75
C ALA A 130 7.84 4.83 13.92
N VAL A 131 6.57 4.50 14.12
CA VAL A 131 6.11 3.10 14.28
C VAL A 131 6.41 2.28 13.02
N SER A 132 6.11 2.79 11.83
CA SER A 132 6.35 2.08 10.57
C SER A 132 7.85 1.86 10.33
N THR A 133 8.69 2.85 10.64
CA THR A 133 10.14 2.74 10.51
C THR A 133 10.72 1.71 11.47
N VAL A 134 10.33 1.76 12.74
CA VAL A 134 10.77 0.78 13.76
C VAL A 134 10.31 -0.63 13.37
N LEU A 135 9.07 -0.78 12.93
CA LEU A 135 8.52 -2.07 12.50
C LEU A 135 9.31 -2.62 11.30
N MET A 136 9.62 -1.78 10.30
CA MET A 136 10.42 -2.18 9.14
C MET A 136 11.80 -2.64 9.55
N LEU A 137 12.50 -1.89 10.41
CA LEU A 137 13.81 -2.27 10.91
C LEU A 137 13.75 -3.59 11.68
N ALA A 138 12.75 -3.77 12.54
CA ALA A 138 12.55 -5.01 13.30
C ALA A 138 12.35 -6.21 12.36
N VAL A 139 11.51 -6.08 11.33
CA VAL A 139 11.27 -7.14 10.34
C VAL A 139 12.56 -7.49 9.59
N LEU A 140 13.33 -6.49 9.14
CA LEU A 140 14.61 -6.72 8.45
C LEU A 140 15.65 -7.41 9.35
N PHE A 141 15.75 -7.01 10.62
CA PHE A 141 16.63 -7.69 11.58
C PHE A 141 16.19 -9.12 11.85
N CYS A 142 14.88 -9.39 11.94
CA CYS A 142 14.36 -10.75 12.08
C CYS A 142 14.72 -11.62 10.87
N ILE A 143 14.49 -11.13 9.65
CA ILE A 143 14.83 -11.84 8.41
C ILE A 143 16.33 -12.16 8.39
N ARG A 144 17.18 -11.15 8.63
CA ARG A 144 18.64 -11.33 8.69
C ARG A 144 19.06 -12.38 9.73
N SER A 145 18.44 -12.36 10.90
CA SER A 145 18.75 -13.33 11.99
C SER A 145 18.36 -14.75 11.62
N ILE A 146 17.25 -14.92 10.87
CA ILE A 146 16.79 -16.23 10.39
C ILE A 146 17.73 -16.77 9.31
N GLU A 147 18.15 -15.92 8.37
CA GLU A 147 19.09 -16.31 7.31
C GLU A 147 20.46 -16.67 7.87
N ALA A 148 20.98 -15.89 8.82
CA ALA A 148 22.26 -16.16 9.48
C ALA A 148 22.30 -17.49 10.28
N LYS A 149 21.13 -18.01 10.67
CA LYS A 149 21.03 -19.34 11.34
C LYS A 149 20.95 -20.50 10.35
N LYS A 150 20.68 -20.24 9.07
CA LYS A 150 20.58 -21.25 8.02
C LYS A 150 21.88 -21.43 7.22
N ALA A 151 22.78 -20.46 7.32
CA ALA A 151 24.11 -20.48 6.71
C ALA A 151 25.12 -21.14 7.66
#